data_7919fadc276c34f01df9d4906599b9f5
#
_entry.id   7919fadc276c34f01df9d4906599b9f5
#
_cell.length_a   1.000
_cell.length_b   1.000
_cell.length_c   1.000
_cell.angle_alpha   90.00
_cell.angle_beta   90.00
_cell.angle_gamma   90.00
#
_symmetry.space_group_name_H-M   'P 1'
#
loop_
_entity.id
_entity.type
_entity.pdbx_description
1 polymer ?
#
loop_
_entity_poly.entity_id
_entity_poly.type
_entity_poly.pdbx_seq_one_letter_code
_entity_poly.pdbx_strand_id
1 'polypeptide(L)'
;MNPQSSARSTSATSARSASAQRPSPMPFGKYVPYSEQFRVEVPDRTWPDKVITKAPRWCAVDLRDGNQALIEPMNPERKLRMFELLVSMGYKEIEVGFPSASQTDFDFVRMLIDDGLIPDDVVIQVLTQSREHLIARTYEAIAGAKQAIVHLYNSTSTLQRDVVFRTDMDGIVDIALEGARLCRKFEQTIPETQVFYEYSPESYTGTELEFAARICNEVIEIFEPTPDRKVIINLPATVEMATPNVYADSIEWMNRHLVHRENVVLSLHPHNDRGTAVAAAELGYQAGADRIEGCLFGNGERTGNVDLVTLGMNLFSQGVDPEIDFTVGGGIDHIRRTVEHCNQLGVHERHPYAGDLVFTAFSGSHQDAIKKGLDAMAAEAESKGVTVDDLVWGVPYLPIDPRDLGRSYEAVIRVNSQSGKGGISYLLKTERHLDLPRRLQIEFSRVVQSVTDSGGREVTGEDIWQIFADEYLPAPAGGPLEPWGRLSLRGTRASSVEGGLDTLSVDLVDAGTPVTLEGSGNGPIAAFVDAVSKVGVDVRVLDYAEHALSEGGDATAAAYVECAVGDEVLWGVGIDPSITTASLKAIISAVNRQGRTA
;
A
#
# COMPACT_ATOMS: atom_id res chain seq x y z
N MET A 1 -8.69 57.58 -31.25
CA MET A 1 -7.69 58.27 -30.42
C MET A 1 -7.10 57.25 -29.46
N ASN A 2 -5.84 56.97 -29.66
CA ASN A 2 -5.09 55.90 -28.97
C ASN A 2 -4.55 56.45 -27.64
N PRO A 3 -4.68 55.79 -26.50
CA PRO A 3 -3.89 56.12 -25.32
C PRO A 3 -2.64 55.23 -25.25
N GLN A 4 -1.55 55.90 -25.16
CA GLN A 4 -0.18 55.45 -25.11
C GLN A 4 0.10 54.49 -23.97
N SER A 5 0.78 53.39 -24.30
CA SER A 5 1.47 52.50 -23.38
C SER A 5 2.63 53.25 -22.70
N SER A 6 2.57 53.46 -21.41
CA SER A 6 3.71 53.87 -20.61
C SER A 6 4.57 52.64 -20.26
N ALA A 7 5.70 52.51 -20.95
CA ALA A 7 6.75 51.55 -20.59
C ALA A 7 7.32 51.95 -19.21
N ARG A 8 7.11 51.11 -18.22
CA ARG A 8 7.86 51.14 -16.95
C ARG A 8 9.21 50.46 -17.16
N SER A 9 10.23 51.26 -17.38
CA SER A 9 11.62 50.88 -17.20
C SER A 9 11.89 50.69 -15.70
N THR A 10 12.11 49.48 -15.29
CA THR A 10 12.74 49.20 -14.00
C THR A 10 13.92 48.27 -14.22
N SER A 11 15.06 48.87 -14.54
CA SER A 11 16.36 48.25 -14.38
C SER A 11 16.78 48.38 -12.91
N ALA A 12 16.43 47.43 -12.09
CA ALA A 12 17.09 47.16 -10.82
C ALA A 12 17.57 45.70 -10.85
N THR A 13 18.73 45.49 -11.46
CA THR A 13 19.50 44.25 -11.28
C THR A 13 20.03 44.22 -9.84
N SER A 14 19.19 43.79 -8.89
CA SER A 14 19.71 43.40 -7.59
C SER A 14 20.54 42.14 -7.82
N ALA A 15 21.79 42.13 -7.38
CA ALA A 15 22.64 40.95 -7.37
C ALA A 15 21.90 39.82 -6.60
N ARG A 16 21.36 38.84 -7.32
CA ARG A 16 20.74 37.68 -6.71
C ARG A 16 21.83 36.93 -5.96
N SER A 17 21.57 36.60 -4.69
CA SER A 17 22.39 35.66 -3.93
C SER A 17 22.67 34.40 -4.76
N ALA A 18 23.90 33.87 -4.72
CA ALA A 18 24.27 32.65 -5.42
C ALA A 18 23.42 31.43 -5.03
N SER A 19 22.69 31.48 -3.90
CA SER A 19 21.76 30.47 -3.40
C SER A 19 20.33 30.65 -3.87
N ALA A 20 19.98 31.71 -4.63
CA ALA A 20 18.61 31.94 -5.11
C ALA A 20 18.27 30.95 -6.23
N GLN A 21 17.18 30.21 -6.05
CA GLN A 21 16.68 29.31 -7.09
C GLN A 21 16.20 30.08 -8.32
N ARG A 22 16.39 29.47 -9.48
CA ARG A 22 15.88 30.02 -10.75
C ARG A 22 14.39 29.74 -10.87
N PRO A 23 13.61 30.62 -11.55
CA PRO A 23 12.23 30.33 -11.89
C PRO A 23 12.10 29.01 -12.66
N SER A 24 11.07 28.21 -12.32
CA SER A 24 10.77 26.99 -13.05
C SER A 24 10.30 27.29 -14.49
N PRO A 25 10.69 26.48 -15.50
CA PRO A 25 10.11 26.56 -16.84
C PRO A 25 8.72 25.90 -16.94
N MET A 26 8.19 25.34 -15.86
CA MET A 26 6.89 24.67 -15.85
C MET A 26 5.74 25.64 -16.11
N PRO A 27 4.67 25.22 -16.82
CA PRO A 27 3.56 26.09 -17.21
C PRO A 27 2.56 26.32 -16.06
N PHE A 28 3.04 26.77 -14.89
CA PHE A 28 2.23 26.98 -13.69
C PHE A 28 1.12 28.04 -13.86
N GLY A 29 1.27 28.97 -14.80
CA GLY A 29 0.30 30.03 -15.07
C GLY A 29 -1.06 29.55 -15.62
N LYS A 30 -1.22 28.26 -15.95
CA LYS A 30 -2.51 27.66 -16.31
C LYS A 30 -3.31 27.16 -15.10
N TYR A 31 -2.73 27.20 -13.90
CA TYR A 31 -3.37 26.77 -12.65
C TYR A 31 -3.71 27.98 -11.80
N VAL A 32 -4.93 27.98 -11.27
CA VAL A 32 -5.45 29.09 -10.45
C VAL A 32 -5.36 28.68 -8.98
N PRO A 33 -4.86 29.58 -8.10
CA PRO A 33 -4.89 29.33 -6.66
C PRO A 33 -6.29 29.02 -6.14
N TYR A 34 -6.40 28.08 -5.20
CA TYR A 34 -7.70 27.69 -4.64
C TYR A 34 -8.46 28.89 -4.06
N SER A 35 -7.78 29.78 -3.35
CA SER A 35 -8.37 30.99 -2.74
C SER A 35 -8.90 32.02 -3.74
N GLU A 36 -8.53 31.92 -5.01
CA GLU A 36 -9.09 32.76 -6.07
C GLU A 36 -10.34 32.12 -6.70
N GLN A 37 -10.54 30.82 -6.53
CA GLN A 37 -11.69 30.07 -7.02
C GLN A 37 -12.77 29.94 -5.96
N PHE A 38 -12.36 29.62 -4.72
CA PHE A 38 -13.26 29.35 -3.59
C PHE A 38 -12.82 30.16 -2.37
N ARG A 39 -13.75 30.89 -1.81
CA ARG A 39 -13.52 31.70 -0.61
C ARG A 39 -13.92 30.91 0.62
N VAL A 40 -12.96 30.64 1.51
CA VAL A 40 -13.19 30.04 2.82
C VAL A 40 -12.73 31.01 3.88
N GLU A 41 -13.67 31.63 4.59
CA GLU A 41 -13.36 32.63 5.61
C GLU A 41 -13.98 32.25 6.96
N VAL A 42 -13.13 31.98 7.93
CA VAL A 42 -13.49 31.72 9.33
C VAL A 42 -12.57 32.60 10.22
N PRO A 43 -12.85 33.91 10.31
CA PRO A 43 -11.96 34.83 11.03
C PRO A 43 -11.84 34.53 12.52
N ASP A 44 -12.84 33.92 13.11
CA ASP A 44 -12.97 33.50 14.51
C ASP A 44 -12.84 31.97 14.67
N ARG A 45 -12.02 31.33 13.85
CA ARG A 45 -11.80 29.87 13.93
C ARG A 45 -11.37 29.41 15.31
N THR A 46 -11.90 28.29 15.74
CA THR A 46 -11.60 27.69 17.06
C THR A 46 -10.85 26.38 16.97
N TRP A 47 -10.84 25.73 15.81
CA TRP A 47 -10.26 24.39 15.66
C TRP A 47 -8.76 24.30 15.98
N PRO A 48 -7.89 25.30 15.69
CA PRO A 48 -6.45 25.15 15.94
C PRO A 48 -6.08 24.96 17.41
N ASP A 49 -6.93 25.43 18.32
CA ASP A 49 -6.71 25.31 19.77
C ASP A 49 -7.30 24.04 20.39
N LYS A 50 -8.01 23.22 19.57
CA LYS A 50 -8.61 21.97 20.05
C LYS A 50 -7.60 20.83 20.04
N VAL A 51 -7.75 19.92 21.02
CA VAL A 51 -6.94 18.71 21.15
C VAL A 51 -7.85 17.50 20.91
N ILE A 52 -7.39 16.55 20.11
CA ILE A 52 -8.09 15.28 19.89
C ILE A 52 -7.88 14.41 21.13
N THR A 53 -8.97 14.02 21.80
CA THR A 53 -8.95 13.21 23.04
C THR A 53 -9.68 11.88 22.90
N LYS A 54 -10.30 11.62 21.77
CA LYS A 54 -11.01 10.36 21.46
C LYS A 54 -10.93 10.09 19.96
N ALA A 55 -11.14 8.84 19.56
CA ALA A 55 -11.25 8.46 18.16
C ALA A 55 -12.53 9.03 17.51
N PRO A 56 -12.51 9.30 16.18
CA PRO A 56 -13.72 9.52 15.42
C PRO A 56 -14.49 8.19 15.25
N ARG A 57 -15.73 8.27 14.79
CA ARG A 57 -16.37 7.10 14.18
C ARG A 57 -15.62 6.77 12.89
N TRP A 58 -15.24 5.51 12.73
CA TRP A 58 -14.53 5.04 11.55
C TRP A 58 -15.47 4.36 10.56
N CYS A 59 -15.33 4.67 9.29
CA CYS A 59 -15.94 3.93 8.20
C CYS A 59 -14.85 3.43 7.24
N ALA A 60 -14.75 2.12 7.07
CA ALA A 60 -13.84 1.54 6.11
C ALA A 60 -14.52 1.43 4.74
N VAL A 61 -13.94 2.05 3.72
CA VAL A 61 -14.47 2.06 2.34
C VAL A 61 -13.63 1.21 1.38
N ASP A 62 -12.78 0.33 1.91
CA ASP A 62 -11.91 -0.56 1.14
C ASP A 62 -12.65 -1.41 0.11
N LEU A 63 -13.86 -1.90 0.47
CA LEU A 63 -14.66 -2.81 -0.35
C LEU A 63 -15.50 -2.10 -1.42
N ARG A 64 -15.62 -0.77 -1.35
CA ARG A 64 -16.29 0.04 -2.37
C ARG A 64 -15.30 0.95 -3.09
N ASP A 65 -14.86 2.04 -2.46
CA ASP A 65 -14.01 3.07 -3.09
C ASP A 65 -12.59 2.55 -3.34
N GLY A 66 -12.04 1.81 -2.37
CA GLY A 66 -10.77 1.12 -2.52
C GLY A 66 -10.82 0.08 -3.64
N ASN A 67 -11.88 -0.74 -3.68
CA ASN A 67 -12.04 -1.82 -4.66
C ASN A 67 -12.25 -1.32 -6.09
N GLN A 68 -13.02 -0.24 -6.27
CA GLN A 68 -13.28 0.29 -7.63
C GLN A 68 -12.03 0.84 -8.31
N ALA A 69 -11.01 1.20 -7.54
CA ALA A 69 -9.74 1.74 -8.03
C ALA A 69 -8.70 0.66 -8.38
N LEU A 70 -8.99 -0.61 -8.12
CA LEU A 70 -8.07 -1.71 -8.39
C LEU A 70 -8.06 -2.07 -9.88
N ILE A 71 -6.86 -2.37 -10.41
CA ILE A 71 -6.71 -2.90 -11.78
C ILE A 71 -7.48 -4.23 -11.91
N GLU A 72 -7.40 -5.07 -10.87
CA GLU A 72 -8.15 -6.31 -10.76
C GLU A 72 -9.06 -6.22 -9.52
N PRO A 73 -10.32 -5.77 -9.66
CA PRO A 73 -11.25 -5.71 -8.55
C PRO A 73 -11.35 -7.03 -7.79
N MET A 74 -11.59 -6.95 -6.49
CA MET A 74 -11.66 -8.13 -5.65
C MET A 74 -12.81 -9.06 -6.10
N ASN A 75 -12.49 -10.35 -6.23
CA ASN A 75 -13.51 -11.39 -6.34
C ASN A 75 -14.23 -11.59 -4.98
N PRO A 76 -15.34 -12.32 -4.91
CA PRO A 76 -16.11 -12.51 -3.66
C PRO A 76 -15.27 -13.06 -2.51
N GLU A 77 -14.32 -13.97 -2.76
CA GLU A 77 -13.44 -14.54 -1.75
C GLU A 77 -12.52 -13.48 -1.12
N ARG A 78 -11.86 -12.66 -1.95
CA ARG A 78 -11.01 -11.56 -1.47
C ARG A 78 -11.84 -10.47 -0.76
N LYS A 79 -13.07 -10.18 -1.25
CA LYS A 79 -13.99 -9.25 -0.57
C LYS A 79 -14.37 -9.77 0.81
N LEU A 80 -14.72 -11.04 0.93
CA LEU A 80 -15.07 -11.63 2.22
C LEU A 80 -13.88 -11.59 3.19
N ARG A 81 -12.70 -11.97 2.73
CA ARG A 81 -11.48 -11.90 3.55
C ARG A 81 -11.16 -10.48 4.03
N MET A 82 -11.35 -9.46 3.18
CA MET A 82 -11.20 -8.07 3.58
C MET A 82 -12.27 -7.65 4.60
N PHE A 83 -13.53 -8.05 4.40
CA PHE A 83 -14.61 -7.79 5.34
C PHE A 83 -14.33 -8.40 6.72
N GLU A 84 -13.94 -9.66 6.77
CA GLU A 84 -13.57 -10.37 8.01
C GLU A 84 -12.39 -9.70 8.72
N LEU A 85 -11.37 -9.24 7.98
CA LEU A 85 -10.27 -8.46 8.54
C LEU A 85 -10.78 -7.18 9.20
N LEU A 86 -11.56 -6.37 8.48
CA LEU A 86 -12.10 -5.11 9.00
C LEU A 86 -12.96 -5.32 10.25
N VAL A 87 -13.82 -6.34 10.26
CA VAL A 87 -14.61 -6.72 11.43
C VAL A 87 -13.70 -7.13 12.60
N SER A 88 -12.68 -7.94 12.36
CA SER A 88 -11.75 -8.40 13.39
C SER A 88 -10.93 -7.26 14.00
N MET A 89 -10.62 -6.22 13.20
CA MET A 89 -9.95 -5.01 13.67
C MET A 89 -10.86 -4.10 14.51
N GLY A 90 -12.18 -4.31 14.49
CA GLY A 90 -13.15 -3.54 15.27
C GLY A 90 -13.91 -2.46 14.50
N TYR A 91 -13.79 -2.37 13.18
CA TYR A 91 -14.61 -1.45 12.38
C TYR A 91 -16.09 -1.77 12.52
N LYS A 92 -16.91 -0.74 12.78
CA LYS A 92 -18.35 -0.85 13.01
C LYS A 92 -19.19 -0.34 11.83
N GLU A 93 -18.60 0.46 10.95
CA GLU A 93 -19.20 0.90 9.70
C GLU A 93 -18.29 0.51 8.55
N ILE A 94 -18.82 -0.27 7.58
CA ILE A 94 -18.05 -0.80 6.45
C ILE A 94 -18.85 -0.60 5.17
N GLU A 95 -18.32 0.18 4.22
CA GLU A 95 -18.94 0.36 2.91
C GLU A 95 -18.58 -0.82 2.00
N VAL A 96 -19.54 -1.71 1.78
CA VAL A 96 -19.32 -3.03 1.18
C VAL A 96 -19.47 -3.08 -0.34
N GLY A 97 -20.01 -2.03 -0.96
CA GLY A 97 -20.12 -1.98 -2.41
C GLY A 97 -21.10 -0.95 -2.96
N PHE A 98 -21.23 -0.98 -4.28
CA PHE A 98 -22.20 -0.21 -5.06
C PHE A 98 -23.16 -1.18 -5.79
N PRO A 99 -24.11 -1.79 -5.08
CA PRO A 99 -24.90 -2.93 -5.58
C PRO A 99 -25.74 -2.62 -6.83
N SER A 100 -26.10 -1.38 -7.06
CA SER A 100 -26.84 -0.97 -8.27
C SER A 100 -25.95 -0.76 -9.49
N ALA A 101 -24.63 -0.62 -9.32
CA ALA A 101 -23.70 -0.44 -10.42
C ALA A 101 -23.05 -1.76 -10.89
N SER A 102 -22.96 -2.76 -10.01
CA SER A 102 -22.25 -4.02 -10.27
C SER A 102 -23.03 -5.22 -9.74
N GLN A 103 -23.20 -6.25 -10.58
CA GLN A 103 -23.81 -7.51 -10.14
C GLN A 103 -22.95 -8.20 -9.08
N THR A 104 -21.62 -8.13 -9.20
CA THR A 104 -20.69 -8.69 -8.19
C THR A 104 -20.88 -8.04 -6.83
N ASP A 105 -21.08 -6.72 -6.78
CA ASP A 105 -21.34 -6.00 -5.53
C ASP A 105 -22.72 -6.36 -4.97
N PHE A 106 -23.73 -6.48 -5.84
CA PHE A 106 -25.06 -6.91 -5.43
C PHE A 106 -25.01 -8.30 -4.79
N ASP A 107 -24.38 -9.25 -5.48
CA ASP A 107 -24.27 -10.65 -5.02
C ASP A 107 -23.45 -10.74 -3.71
N PHE A 108 -22.43 -9.91 -3.57
CA PHE A 108 -21.64 -9.84 -2.34
C PHE A 108 -22.46 -9.30 -1.15
N VAL A 109 -23.22 -8.23 -1.34
CA VAL A 109 -24.12 -7.69 -0.29
C VAL A 109 -25.14 -8.76 0.11
N ARG A 110 -25.74 -9.45 -0.87
CA ARG A 110 -26.69 -10.54 -0.59
C ARG A 110 -26.03 -11.69 0.16
N MET A 111 -24.82 -12.09 -0.24
CA MET A 111 -24.07 -13.14 0.45
C MET A 111 -23.84 -12.79 1.93
N LEU A 112 -23.42 -11.55 2.23
CA LEU A 112 -23.20 -11.11 3.60
C LEU A 112 -24.49 -11.21 4.44
N ILE A 113 -25.65 -10.90 3.86
CA ILE A 113 -26.95 -10.91 4.54
C ILE A 113 -27.51 -12.33 4.62
N ASP A 114 -27.57 -13.06 3.51
CA ASP A 114 -28.23 -14.36 3.39
C ASP A 114 -27.48 -15.45 4.18
N ASP A 115 -26.16 -15.36 4.24
CA ASP A 115 -25.30 -16.29 5.00
C ASP A 115 -25.09 -15.84 6.46
N GLY A 116 -25.67 -14.70 6.88
CA GLY A 116 -25.57 -14.19 8.25
C GLY A 116 -24.15 -13.82 8.69
N LEU A 117 -23.35 -13.24 7.78
CA LEU A 117 -21.93 -12.93 8.01
C LEU A 117 -21.70 -11.58 8.67
N ILE A 118 -22.75 -10.76 8.83
CA ILE A 118 -22.64 -9.42 9.43
C ILE A 118 -22.86 -9.53 10.95
N PRO A 119 -21.86 -9.18 11.78
CA PRO A 119 -22.04 -9.13 13.23
C PRO A 119 -23.15 -8.14 13.64
N ASP A 120 -23.80 -8.39 14.75
CA ASP A 120 -24.93 -7.60 15.26
C ASP A 120 -24.61 -6.12 15.53
N ASP A 121 -23.33 -5.81 15.77
CA ASP A 121 -22.80 -4.49 16.09
C ASP A 121 -22.07 -3.82 14.91
N VAL A 122 -22.16 -4.42 13.72
CA VAL A 122 -21.62 -3.88 12.47
C VAL A 122 -22.75 -3.40 11.57
N VAL A 123 -22.59 -2.20 11.00
CA VAL A 123 -23.50 -1.61 10.03
C VAL A 123 -22.83 -1.62 8.66
N ILE A 124 -23.44 -2.29 7.70
CA ILE A 124 -22.98 -2.20 6.32
C ILE A 124 -23.45 -0.91 5.67
N GLN A 125 -22.60 -0.31 4.85
CA GLN A 125 -22.92 0.86 4.03
C GLN A 125 -22.93 0.48 2.57
N VAL A 126 -23.85 1.03 1.79
CA VAL A 126 -23.95 0.82 0.35
C VAL A 126 -24.17 2.14 -0.38
N LEU A 127 -23.43 2.33 -1.47
CA LEU A 127 -23.51 3.56 -2.28
C LEU A 127 -24.67 3.50 -3.28
N THR A 128 -25.29 4.63 -3.52
CA THR A 128 -26.27 4.79 -4.61
C THR A 128 -26.26 6.21 -5.19
N GLN A 129 -26.43 6.33 -6.50
CA GLN A 129 -26.67 7.62 -7.15
C GLN A 129 -28.14 8.04 -7.03
N SER A 130 -28.39 9.35 -7.12
CA SER A 130 -29.73 9.92 -7.14
C SER A 130 -30.48 9.61 -8.45
N ARG A 131 -30.86 8.33 -8.65
CA ARG A 131 -31.67 7.83 -9.77
C ARG A 131 -32.59 6.72 -9.30
N GLU A 132 -33.89 6.78 -9.60
CA GLU A 132 -34.91 5.89 -9.05
C GLU A 132 -34.55 4.40 -9.21
N HIS A 133 -34.14 3.95 -10.41
CA HIS A 133 -33.85 2.54 -10.65
C HIS A 133 -32.59 2.05 -9.91
N LEU A 134 -31.60 2.93 -9.66
CA LEU A 134 -30.41 2.59 -8.88
C LEU A 134 -30.74 2.51 -7.39
N ILE A 135 -31.51 3.47 -6.89
CA ILE A 135 -31.98 3.45 -5.49
C ILE A 135 -32.83 2.20 -5.24
N ALA A 136 -33.81 1.89 -6.11
CA ALA A 136 -34.61 0.67 -5.99
C ALA A 136 -33.74 -0.59 -5.89
N ARG A 137 -32.75 -0.72 -6.79
CA ARG A 137 -31.83 -1.87 -6.80
C ARG A 137 -30.96 -1.94 -5.54
N THR A 138 -30.59 -0.79 -4.98
CA THR A 138 -29.84 -0.73 -3.72
C THR A 138 -30.68 -1.26 -2.55
N TYR A 139 -31.95 -0.87 -2.48
CA TYR A 139 -32.86 -1.37 -1.44
C TYR A 139 -33.17 -2.87 -1.59
N GLU A 140 -33.26 -3.38 -2.82
CA GLU A 140 -33.34 -4.83 -3.06
C GLU A 140 -32.10 -5.57 -2.49
N ALA A 141 -30.92 -4.97 -2.64
CA ALA A 141 -29.68 -5.58 -2.18
C ALA A 141 -29.61 -5.67 -0.64
N ILE A 142 -30.10 -4.67 0.09
CA ILE A 142 -29.99 -4.62 1.57
C ILE A 142 -31.21 -5.20 2.30
N ALA A 143 -32.25 -5.63 1.58
CA ALA A 143 -33.45 -6.22 2.20
C ALA A 143 -33.10 -7.41 3.11
N GLY A 144 -33.61 -7.41 4.35
CA GLY A 144 -33.33 -8.43 5.36
C GLY A 144 -32.04 -8.21 6.17
N ALA A 145 -31.25 -7.20 5.87
CA ALA A 145 -30.18 -6.77 6.79
C ALA A 145 -30.79 -6.25 8.10
N LYS A 146 -30.15 -6.50 9.24
CA LYS A 146 -30.58 -5.94 10.53
C LYS A 146 -30.56 -4.42 10.50
N GLN A 147 -29.46 -3.85 9.96
CA GLN A 147 -29.25 -2.42 9.81
C GLN A 147 -28.34 -2.13 8.62
N ALA A 148 -28.59 -1.01 7.93
CA ALA A 148 -27.76 -0.58 6.79
C ALA A 148 -27.75 0.94 6.67
N ILE A 149 -26.61 1.51 6.20
CA ILE A 149 -26.49 2.90 5.77
C ILE A 149 -26.68 2.93 4.25
N VAL A 150 -27.62 3.74 3.77
CA VAL A 150 -27.78 4.05 2.35
C VAL A 150 -27.09 5.37 2.07
N HIS A 151 -25.98 5.30 1.36
CA HIS A 151 -25.15 6.45 1.01
C HIS A 151 -25.57 7.01 -0.34
N LEU A 152 -26.37 8.06 -0.31
CA LEU A 152 -26.82 8.81 -1.47
C LEU A 152 -25.81 9.87 -1.86
N TYR A 153 -25.49 10.00 -3.15
CA TYR A 153 -24.65 11.08 -3.64
C TYR A 153 -25.10 11.65 -4.98
N ASN A 154 -24.75 12.90 -5.21
CA ASN A 154 -24.70 13.53 -6.52
C ASN A 154 -23.64 14.64 -6.53
N SER A 155 -23.05 14.89 -7.70
CA SER A 155 -22.00 15.89 -7.84
C SER A 155 -22.56 17.32 -7.77
N THR A 156 -21.83 18.21 -7.08
CA THR A 156 -22.27 19.57 -6.78
C THR A 156 -21.32 20.66 -7.27
N SER A 157 -20.08 20.29 -7.70
CA SER A 157 -19.04 21.26 -8.05
C SER A 157 -19.43 22.18 -9.22
N THR A 158 -18.84 23.37 -9.23
CA THR A 158 -19.02 24.36 -10.31
C THR A 158 -18.76 23.75 -11.68
N LEU A 159 -17.61 23.04 -11.81
CA LEU A 159 -17.20 22.45 -13.08
C LEU A 159 -18.17 21.36 -13.56
N GLN A 160 -18.66 20.50 -12.67
CA GLN A 160 -19.60 19.43 -13.05
C GLN A 160 -20.98 19.98 -13.39
N ARG A 161 -21.44 21.03 -12.70
CA ARG A 161 -22.67 21.73 -13.07
C ARG A 161 -22.57 22.27 -14.50
N ASP A 162 -21.46 22.90 -14.85
CA ASP A 162 -21.29 23.55 -16.16
C ASP A 162 -21.08 22.56 -17.30
N VAL A 163 -20.20 21.55 -17.13
CA VAL A 163 -19.77 20.69 -18.25
C VAL A 163 -20.46 19.34 -18.31
N VAL A 164 -20.87 18.77 -17.16
CA VAL A 164 -21.46 17.42 -17.08
C VAL A 164 -23.00 17.52 -17.06
N PHE A 165 -23.56 18.19 -16.06
CA PHE A 165 -25.01 18.28 -15.89
C PHE A 165 -25.62 19.36 -16.77
N ARG A 166 -24.89 20.41 -17.06
CA ARG A 166 -25.33 21.59 -17.82
C ARG A 166 -26.62 22.20 -17.22
N THR A 167 -26.61 22.36 -15.91
CA THR A 167 -27.70 22.89 -15.12
C THR A 167 -27.17 23.83 -14.03
N ASP A 168 -28.07 24.64 -13.46
CA ASP A 168 -27.75 25.55 -12.37
C ASP A 168 -27.81 24.85 -10.99
N MET A 169 -27.63 25.63 -9.93
CA MET A 169 -27.68 25.16 -8.55
C MET A 169 -29.04 24.54 -8.20
N ASP A 170 -30.14 25.13 -8.66
CA ASP A 170 -31.48 24.63 -8.36
C ASP A 170 -31.73 23.26 -8.98
N GLY A 171 -31.29 23.06 -10.23
CA GLY A 171 -31.39 21.75 -10.87
C GLY A 171 -30.51 20.65 -10.18
N ILE A 172 -29.38 21.00 -9.59
CA ILE A 172 -28.59 20.06 -8.78
C ILE A 172 -29.28 19.75 -7.44
N VAL A 173 -29.89 20.75 -6.81
CA VAL A 173 -30.70 20.55 -5.59
C VAL A 173 -31.87 19.62 -5.89
N ASP A 174 -32.62 19.83 -6.98
CA ASP A 174 -33.72 18.96 -7.37
C ASP A 174 -33.31 17.49 -7.50
N ILE A 175 -32.14 17.22 -8.08
CA ILE A 175 -31.56 15.86 -8.18
C ILE A 175 -31.36 15.26 -6.78
N ALA A 176 -30.77 16.02 -5.85
CA ALA A 176 -30.52 15.54 -4.48
C ALA A 176 -31.82 15.26 -3.73
N LEU A 177 -32.77 16.19 -3.78
CA LEU A 177 -34.03 16.08 -3.07
C LEU A 177 -34.91 14.95 -3.60
N GLU A 178 -34.95 14.77 -4.93
CA GLU A 178 -35.66 13.62 -5.52
C GLU A 178 -35.04 12.30 -5.06
N GLY A 179 -33.69 12.19 -5.05
CA GLY A 179 -32.99 11.02 -4.51
C GLY A 179 -33.32 10.76 -3.03
N ALA A 180 -33.32 11.80 -2.20
CA ALA A 180 -33.66 11.67 -0.78
C ALA A 180 -35.11 11.21 -0.57
N ARG A 181 -36.05 11.74 -1.33
CA ARG A 181 -37.47 11.30 -1.30
C ARG A 181 -37.61 9.84 -1.75
N LEU A 182 -36.87 9.44 -2.77
CA LEU A 182 -36.87 8.07 -3.25
C LEU A 182 -36.28 7.11 -2.21
N CYS A 183 -35.21 7.49 -1.51
CA CYS A 183 -34.67 6.70 -0.39
C CYS A 183 -35.75 6.49 0.70
N ARG A 184 -36.45 7.55 1.11
CA ARG A 184 -37.58 7.47 2.06
C ARG A 184 -38.73 6.60 1.55
N LYS A 185 -39.01 6.64 0.25
CA LYS A 185 -40.06 5.81 -0.40
C LYS A 185 -39.68 4.33 -0.36
N PHE A 186 -38.43 3.99 -0.76
CA PHE A 186 -38.00 2.59 -0.85
C PHE A 186 -37.70 1.97 0.52
N GLU A 187 -37.35 2.75 1.54
CA GLU A 187 -37.24 2.26 2.93
C GLU A 187 -38.52 1.53 3.37
N GLN A 188 -39.69 2.02 2.94
CA GLN A 188 -40.97 1.41 3.28
C GLN A 188 -41.17 0.01 2.68
N THR A 189 -40.36 -0.38 1.68
CA THR A 189 -40.45 -1.70 1.04
C THR A 189 -39.67 -2.78 1.80
N ILE A 190 -38.84 -2.38 2.76
CA ILE A 190 -37.99 -3.29 3.58
C ILE A 190 -38.12 -2.97 5.08
N PRO A 191 -39.33 -3.05 5.64
CA PRO A 191 -39.61 -2.63 7.01
C PRO A 191 -38.87 -3.41 8.09
N GLU A 192 -38.27 -4.56 7.75
CA GLU A 192 -37.44 -5.40 8.63
C GLU A 192 -36.01 -4.88 8.78
N THR A 193 -35.56 -3.98 7.89
CA THR A 193 -34.20 -3.42 7.87
C THR A 193 -34.22 -2.01 8.46
N GLN A 194 -33.43 -1.78 9.50
CA GLN A 194 -33.22 -0.42 10.02
C GLN A 194 -32.28 0.35 9.07
N VAL A 195 -32.82 1.37 8.40
CA VAL A 195 -32.06 2.18 7.45
C VAL A 195 -31.59 3.48 8.11
N PHE A 196 -30.29 3.76 7.96
CA PHE A 196 -29.68 5.06 8.20
C PHE A 196 -29.35 5.73 6.87
N TYR A 197 -29.29 7.04 6.85
CA TYR A 197 -29.03 7.80 5.62
C TYR A 197 -27.70 8.52 5.70
N GLU A 198 -26.97 8.47 4.60
CA GLU A 198 -25.83 9.31 4.34
C GLU A 198 -26.04 10.09 3.05
N TYR A 199 -25.61 11.35 3.03
CA TYR A 199 -25.57 12.18 1.84
C TYR A 199 -24.20 12.79 1.63
N SER A 200 -23.68 12.66 0.40
CA SER A 200 -22.46 13.32 -0.05
C SER A 200 -22.74 14.30 -1.18
N PRO A 201 -22.49 15.62 -0.99
CA PRO A 201 -22.31 16.57 -2.10
C PRO A 201 -20.95 16.28 -2.76
N GLU A 202 -20.93 15.35 -3.70
CA GLU A 202 -19.69 14.90 -4.35
C GLU A 202 -18.92 16.08 -4.95
N SER A 203 -17.60 16.04 -4.89
CA SER A 203 -16.70 17.15 -5.24
C SER A 203 -16.93 18.40 -4.38
N TYR A 204 -17.18 18.21 -3.08
CA TYR A 204 -17.40 19.27 -2.10
C TYR A 204 -16.32 20.37 -2.16
N THR A 205 -15.04 20.00 -2.29
CA THR A 205 -13.94 20.96 -2.39
C THR A 205 -13.96 21.84 -3.64
N GLY A 206 -14.72 21.47 -4.65
CA GLY A 206 -14.98 22.25 -5.86
C GLY A 206 -16.36 22.92 -5.88
N THR A 207 -17.01 23.01 -4.71
CA THR A 207 -18.37 23.57 -4.52
C THR A 207 -18.30 24.80 -3.62
N GLU A 208 -19.09 25.82 -3.91
CA GLU A 208 -19.23 27.00 -3.06
C GLU A 208 -19.81 26.59 -1.69
N LEU A 209 -19.24 27.09 -0.59
CA LEU A 209 -19.65 26.68 0.77
C LEU A 209 -21.12 26.92 1.07
N GLU A 210 -21.63 28.07 0.68
CA GLU A 210 -23.04 28.43 0.88
C GLU A 210 -23.96 27.50 0.09
N PHE A 211 -23.55 27.08 -1.12
CA PHE A 211 -24.31 26.11 -1.90
C PHE A 211 -24.24 24.70 -1.29
N ALA A 212 -23.05 24.28 -0.83
CA ALA A 212 -22.90 23.01 -0.13
C ALA A 212 -23.76 22.95 1.14
N ALA A 213 -23.78 24.01 1.94
CA ALA A 213 -24.65 24.08 3.12
C ALA A 213 -26.12 24.05 2.75
N ARG A 214 -26.54 24.80 1.71
CA ARG A 214 -27.93 24.82 1.23
C ARG A 214 -28.39 23.41 0.87
N ILE A 215 -27.70 22.74 -0.03
CA ILE A 215 -28.11 21.41 -0.52
C ILE A 215 -28.09 20.36 0.60
N CYS A 216 -27.10 20.37 1.50
CA CYS A 216 -27.08 19.49 2.65
C CYS A 216 -28.27 19.75 3.59
N ASN A 217 -28.56 21.01 3.89
CA ASN A 217 -29.69 21.39 4.77
C ASN A 217 -31.02 20.96 4.18
N GLU A 218 -31.26 21.18 2.88
CA GLU A 218 -32.49 20.75 2.22
C GLU A 218 -32.64 19.21 2.20
N VAL A 219 -31.54 18.46 2.05
CA VAL A 219 -31.56 16.98 2.16
C VAL A 219 -31.82 16.53 3.60
N ILE A 220 -31.20 17.18 4.60
CA ILE A 220 -31.44 16.89 6.03
C ILE A 220 -32.93 17.01 6.37
N GLU A 221 -33.61 18.05 5.88
CA GLU A 221 -35.05 18.24 6.11
C GLU A 221 -35.89 17.08 5.53
N ILE A 222 -35.48 16.47 4.40
CA ILE A 222 -36.19 15.31 3.83
C ILE A 222 -35.94 14.04 4.64
N PHE A 223 -34.74 13.85 5.15
CA PHE A 223 -34.38 12.67 5.94
C PHE A 223 -34.91 12.71 7.37
N GLU A 224 -35.30 13.90 7.87
CA GLU A 224 -35.93 14.08 9.19
C GLU A 224 -35.16 13.38 10.32
N PRO A 225 -33.90 13.77 10.57
CA PRO A 225 -33.06 13.10 11.57
C PRO A 225 -33.60 13.27 12.99
N THR A 226 -33.40 12.24 13.80
CA THR A 226 -33.73 12.24 15.23
C THR A 226 -32.48 11.89 16.06
N PRO A 227 -32.48 12.09 17.39
CA PRO A 227 -31.37 11.65 18.23
C PRO A 227 -31.03 10.17 18.08
N ASP A 228 -32.03 9.31 17.85
CA ASP A 228 -31.86 7.86 17.71
C ASP A 228 -31.56 7.42 16.26
N ARG A 229 -31.82 8.28 15.28
CA ARG A 229 -31.55 8.05 13.87
C ARG A 229 -30.97 9.32 13.24
N LYS A 230 -29.69 9.53 13.50
CA LYS A 230 -28.96 10.66 12.92
C LYS A 230 -28.71 10.45 11.43
N VAL A 231 -28.65 11.55 10.69
CA VAL A 231 -28.21 11.55 9.29
C VAL A 231 -26.72 11.80 9.21
N ILE A 232 -26.04 11.15 8.29
CA ILE A 232 -24.63 11.38 8.01
C ILE A 232 -24.54 12.37 6.85
N ILE A 233 -23.81 13.47 7.05
CA ILE A 233 -23.43 14.41 5.99
C ILE A 233 -21.94 14.25 5.78
N ASN A 234 -21.57 13.70 4.65
CA ASN A 234 -20.19 13.40 4.31
C ASN A 234 -19.67 14.46 3.33
N LEU A 235 -18.53 15.07 3.64
CA LEU A 235 -17.95 16.18 2.89
C LEU A 235 -16.66 15.72 2.17
N PRO A 236 -16.76 15.10 0.97
CA PRO A 236 -15.63 14.49 0.32
C PRO A 236 -14.71 15.52 -0.33
N ALA A 237 -13.44 15.50 0.02
CA ALA A 237 -12.41 16.07 -0.83
C ALA A 237 -12.14 15.09 -1.99
N THR A 238 -13.13 14.94 -2.88
CA THR A 238 -13.09 14.01 -4.03
C THR A 238 -11.84 14.21 -4.86
N VAL A 239 -11.40 15.47 -4.98
CA VAL A 239 -10.03 15.85 -5.35
C VAL A 239 -9.52 16.78 -4.25
N GLU A 240 -8.33 16.49 -3.73
CA GLU A 240 -7.69 17.34 -2.73
C GLU A 240 -7.19 18.64 -3.40
N MET A 241 -7.98 19.71 -3.32
CA MET A 241 -7.73 20.97 -4.04
C MET A 241 -7.01 22.03 -3.20
N ALA A 242 -7.19 22.00 -1.87
CA ALA A 242 -6.68 22.99 -0.93
C ALA A 242 -5.67 22.41 0.05
N THR A 243 -4.99 23.27 0.83
CA THR A 243 -4.19 22.84 1.96
C THR A 243 -5.07 22.35 3.12
N PRO A 244 -4.56 21.45 4.01
CA PRO A 244 -5.35 20.86 5.09
C PRO A 244 -6.03 21.88 6.02
N ASN A 245 -5.38 23.01 6.31
CA ASN A 245 -5.95 24.08 7.13
C ASN A 245 -7.16 24.76 6.46
N VAL A 246 -7.15 24.91 5.14
CA VAL A 246 -8.30 25.47 4.41
C VAL A 246 -9.46 24.47 4.39
N TYR A 247 -9.17 23.17 4.24
CA TYR A 247 -10.19 22.14 4.39
C TYR A 247 -10.78 22.16 5.80
N ALA A 248 -9.96 22.22 6.85
CA ALA A 248 -10.44 22.33 8.24
C ALA A 248 -11.30 23.59 8.47
N ASP A 249 -10.90 24.73 7.92
CA ASP A 249 -11.72 25.96 7.98
C ASP A 249 -13.09 25.72 7.34
N SER A 250 -13.15 25.05 6.18
CA SER A 250 -14.42 24.72 5.53
C SER A 250 -15.29 23.77 6.36
N ILE A 251 -14.66 22.82 7.07
CA ILE A 251 -15.39 21.89 7.96
C ILE A 251 -15.93 22.62 9.17
N GLU A 252 -15.16 23.51 9.82
CA GLU A 252 -15.68 24.33 10.93
C GLU A 252 -16.81 25.23 10.44
N TRP A 253 -16.70 25.81 9.25
CA TRP A 253 -17.76 26.61 8.66
C TRP A 253 -19.03 25.77 8.45
N MET A 254 -18.94 24.59 7.83
CA MET A 254 -20.07 23.68 7.64
C MET A 254 -20.67 23.24 8.98
N ASN A 255 -19.83 22.87 9.94
CA ASN A 255 -20.26 22.50 11.29
C ASN A 255 -21.13 23.56 11.97
N ARG A 256 -20.92 24.83 11.65
CA ARG A 256 -21.70 25.98 12.19
C ARG A 256 -22.97 26.29 11.38
N HIS A 257 -23.09 25.82 10.13
CA HIS A 257 -24.17 26.17 9.19
C HIS A 257 -25.13 25.03 8.86
N LEU A 258 -24.82 23.80 9.30
CA LEU A 258 -25.76 22.67 9.15
C LEU A 258 -26.92 22.81 10.13
N VAL A 259 -28.15 22.65 9.63
CA VAL A 259 -29.38 22.60 10.46
C VAL A 259 -29.40 21.30 11.27
N HIS A 260 -30.09 21.30 12.41
CA HIS A 260 -30.21 20.12 13.29
C HIS A 260 -28.88 19.43 13.59
N ARG A 261 -27.80 20.23 13.76
CA ARG A 261 -26.43 19.72 13.90
C ARG A 261 -26.27 18.62 14.96
N GLU A 262 -27.05 18.67 16.03
CA GLU A 262 -27.07 17.66 17.10
C GLU A 262 -27.57 16.29 16.62
N ASN A 263 -28.34 16.25 15.54
CA ASN A 263 -28.87 15.06 14.89
C ASN A 263 -28.12 14.70 13.58
N VAL A 264 -27.01 15.36 13.30
CA VAL A 264 -26.13 15.12 12.15
C VAL A 264 -24.83 14.50 12.62
N VAL A 265 -24.35 13.50 11.89
CA VAL A 265 -22.98 13.00 11.95
C VAL A 265 -22.21 13.64 10.80
N LEU A 266 -21.30 14.54 11.11
CA LEU A 266 -20.46 15.20 10.11
C LEU A 266 -19.27 14.29 9.77
N SER A 267 -19.21 13.82 8.54
CA SER A 267 -18.21 12.87 8.05
C SER A 267 -17.24 13.52 7.08
N LEU A 268 -16.01 13.03 7.09
CA LEU A 268 -14.94 13.43 6.18
C LEU A 268 -14.54 12.27 5.29
N HIS A 269 -14.25 12.57 4.02
CA HIS A 269 -13.75 11.60 3.05
C HIS A 269 -12.67 12.26 2.15
N PRO A 270 -11.47 12.52 2.67
CA PRO A 270 -10.43 13.14 1.88
C PRO A 270 -9.68 12.11 1.04
N HIS A 271 -9.45 12.46 -0.26
CA HIS A 271 -8.45 11.82 -1.11
C HIS A 271 -7.07 12.45 -0.90
N ASN A 272 -6.02 11.82 -1.45
CA ASN A 272 -4.62 12.12 -1.15
C ASN A 272 -3.88 12.76 -2.34
N ASP A 273 -4.58 13.53 -3.19
CA ASP A 273 -4.01 14.09 -4.43
C ASP A 273 -2.80 15.01 -4.20
N ARG A 274 -2.73 15.65 -3.05
CA ARG A 274 -1.62 16.52 -2.63
C ARG A 274 -0.65 15.84 -1.66
N GLY A 275 -0.90 14.58 -1.27
CA GLY A 275 -0.14 13.86 -0.24
C GLY A 275 -0.42 14.36 1.17
N THR A 276 -1.56 15.00 1.44
CA THR A 276 -1.89 15.60 2.74
C THR A 276 -3.22 15.15 3.32
N ALA A 277 -3.81 14.05 2.80
CA ALA A 277 -5.11 13.55 3.26
C ALA A 277 -5.17 13.24 4.76
N VAL A 278 -4.11 12.64 5.33
CA VAL A 278 -4.02 12.37 6.78
C VAL A 278 -4.13 13.68 7.56
N ALA A 279 -3.34 14.69 7.22
CA ALA A 279 -3.40 15.99 7.88
C ALA A 279 -4.76 16.68 7.67
N ALA A 280 -5.37 16.53 6.48
CA ALA A 280 -6.70 17.08 6.22
C ALA A 280 -7.77 16.44 7.09
N ALA A 281 -7.71 15.11 7.28
CA ALA A 281 -8.63 14.39 8.17
C ALA A 281 -8.45 14.76 9.64
N GLU A 282 -7.19 14.79 10.14
CA GLU A 282 -6.90 15.18 11.52
C GLU A 282 -7.40 16.61 11.83
N LEU A 283 -7.05 17.59 10.99
CA LEU A 283 -7.46 18.97 11.19
C LEU A 283 -8.98 19.15 10.99
N GLY A 284 -9.58 18.44 10.04
CA GLY A 284 -11.03 18.41 9.85
C GLY A 284 -11.77 17.81 11.05
N TYR A 285 -11.21 16.80 11.70
CA TYR A 285 -11.75 16.23 12.93
C TYR A 285 -11.65 17.23 14.09
N GLN A 286 -10.52 17.92 14.24
CA GLN A 286 -10.41 19.05 15.18
C GLN A 286 -11.44 20.14 14.88
N ALA A 287 -11.74 20.39 13.62
CA ALA A 287 -12.70 21.41 13.18
C ALA A 287 -14.16 21.06 13.47
N GLY A 288 -14.44 19.85 13.97
CA GLY A 288 -15.76 19.46 14.48
C GLY A 288 -16.45 18.37 13.69
N ALA A 289 -15.75 17.63 12.85
CA ALA A 289 -16.27 16.40 12.29
C ALA A 289 -16.43 15.32 13.39
N ASP A 290 -17.31 14.35 13.12
CA ASP A 290 -17.62 13.24 14.03
C ASP A 290 -17.09 11.90 13.50
N ARG A 291 -16.90 11.79 12.18
CA ARG A 291 -16.64 10.53 11.46
C ARG A 291 -15.61 10.74 10.36
N ILE A 292 -14.85 9.70 10.05
CA ILE A 292 -13.89 9.68 8.94
C ILE A 292 -14.08 8.40 8.14
N GLU A 293 -14.18 8.55 6.81
CA GLU A 293 -14.14 7.47 5.83
C GLU A 293 -12.76 7.38 5.20
N GLY A 294 -12.26 6.17 4.97
CA GLY A 294 -10.97 5.94 4.33
C GLY A 294 -10.72 4.46 4.06
N CYS A 295 -9.52 4.16 3.62
CA CYS A 295 -9.07 2.80 3.35
C CYS A 295 -7.83 2.45 4.16
N LEU A 296 -7.66 1.17 4.47
CA LEU A 296 -6.42 0.65 5.03
C LEU A 296 -5.28 0.93 4.05
N PHE A 297 -4.19 1.50 4.57
CA PHE A 297 -2.99 1.90 3.80
C PHE A 297 -3.26 2.89 2.66
N GLY A 298 -4.41 3.58 2.68
CA GLY A 298 -4.71 4.67 1.76
C GLY A 298 -4.99 4.24 0.31
N ASN A 299 -5.47 3.02 0.08
CA ASN A 299 -5.84 2.57 -1.27
C ASN A 299 -7.05 3.36 -1.82
N GLY A 300 -7.10 3.60 -3.12
CA GLY A 300 -8.21 4.28 -3.79
C GLY A 300 -7.83 4.95 -5.09
N GLU A 301 -8.78 5.69 -5.65
CA GLU A 301 -8.64 6.40 -6.92
C GLU A 301 -7.44 7.36 -6.93
N ARG A 302 -6.77 7.45 -8.07
CA ARG A 302 -5.59 8.33 -8.33
C ARG A 302 -4.45 8.07 -7.35
N THR A 303 -4.39 8.83 -6.25
CA THR A 303 -3.36 8.75 -5.19
C THR A 303 -3.88 8.09 -3.91
N GLY A 304 -5.14 7.64 -3.92
CA GLY A 304 -5.77 6.93 -2.82
C GLY A 304 -6.67 7.77 -1.93
N ASN A 305 -7.38 7.09 -1.05
CA ASN A 305 -8.13 7.65 0.07
C ASN A 305 -7.22 8.03 1.23
N VAL A 306 -7.75 8.69 2.24
CA VAL A 306 -7.03 8.84 3.50
C VAL A 306 -6.74 7.49 4.11
N ASP A 307 -5.55 7.36 4.67
CA ASP A 307 -5.04 6.13 5.27
C ASP A 307 -5.52 5.96 6.71
N LEU A 308 -6.42 5.00 6.91
CA LEU A 308 -6.98 4.71 8.23
C LEU A 308 -5.96 4.11 9.20
N VAL A 309 -4.95 3.38 8.68
CA VAL A 309 -3.87 2.83 9.53
C VAL A 309 -3.04 3.96 10.10
N THR A 310 -2.61 4.89 9.27
CA THR A 310 -1.82 6.05 9.73
C THR A 310 -2.63 6.91 10.70
N LEU A 311 -3.91 7.18 10.44
CA LEU A 311 -4.78 7.96 11.33
C LEU A 311 -4.95 7.30 12.70
N GLY A 312 -5.28 6.00 12.73
CA GLY A 312 -5.43 5.25 13.99
C GLY A 312 -4.12 5.21 14.79
N MET A 313 -3.01 4.96 14.12
CA MET A 313 -1.68 4.92 14.76
C MET A 313 -1.18 6.30 15.22
N ASN A 314 -1.58 7.38 14.53
CA ASN A 314 -1.31 8.73 15.01
C ASN A 314 -2.02 9.01 16.35
N LEU A 315 -3.27 8.57 16.51
CA LEU A 315 -3.97 8.65 17.81
C LEU A 315 -3.24 7.82 18.87
N PHE A 316 -2.94 6.56 18.56
CA PHE A 316 -2.23 5.66 19.47
C PHE A 316 -0.91 6.27 19.97
N SER A 317 -0.10 6.83 19.06
CA SER A 317 1.18 7.45 19.40
C SER A 317 1.07 8.70 20.31
N GLN A 318 -0.14 9.26 20.43
CA GLN A 318 -0.45 10.38 21.31
C GLN A 318 -1.19 9.94 22.59
N GLY A 319 -1.29 8.64 22.85
CA GLY A 319 -1.97 8.09 24.02
C GLY A 319 -3.51 8.18 23.93
N VAL A 320 -4.06 8.29 22.73
CA VAL A 320 -5.50 8.25 22.47
C VAL A 320 -5.87 6.87 21.91
N ASP A 321 -6.81 6.20 22.55
CA ASP A 321 -7.33 4.92 22.07
C ASP A 321 -7.93 5.09 20.66
N PRO A 322 -7.39 4.43 19.64
CA PRO A 322 -7.94 4.51 18.28
C PRO A 322 -9.27 3.77 18.12
N GLU A 323 -9.70 2.97 19.11
CA GLU A 323 -10.88 2.09 19.05
C GLU A 323 -10.82 1.06 17.90
N ILE A 324 -9.63 0.85 17.35
CA ILE A 324 -9.30 -0.13 16.30
C ILE A 324 -8.09 -0.94 16.75
N ASP A 325 -8.14 -2.26 16.60
CA ASP A 325 -7.07 -3.18 16.99
C ASP A 325 -6.11 -3.45 15.83
N PHE A 326 -4.89 -2.95 15.93
CA PHE A 326 -3.79 -3.19 14.98
C PHE A 326 -2.94 -4.42 15.33
N THR A 327 -3.35 -5.20 16.34
CA THR A 327 -2.63 -6.41 16.78
C THR A 327 -3.27 -7.71 16.29
N VAL A 328 -4.41 -7.64 15.61
CA VAL A 328 -5.13 -8.80 15.09
C VAL A 328 -4.23 -9.68 14.21
N GLY A 329 -4.39 -10.99 14.31
CA GLY A 329 -3.61 -11.94 13.55
C GLY A 329 -2.11 -11.97 13.88
N GLY A 330 -1.70 -11.35 14.99
CA GLY A 330 -0.31 -11.26 15.44
C GLY A 330 0.40 -9.96 15.09
N GLY A 331 -0.33 -8.94 14.63
CA GLY A 331 0.19 -7.58 14.47
C GLY A 331 0.00 -6.98 13.07
N ILE A 332 0.54 -5.78 12.91
CA ILE A 332 0.33 -4.94 11.72
C ILE A 332 0.79 -5.60 10.41
N ASP A 333 1.77 -6.49 10.48
CA ASP A 333 2.26 -7.21 9.30
C ASP A 333 1.22 -8.21 8.76
N HIS A 334 0.40 -8.82 9.62
CA HIS A 334 -0.71 -9.66 9.18
C HIS A 334 -1.78 -8.82 8.45
N ILE A 335 -2.14 -7.67 9.02
CA ILE A 335 -3.10 -6.74 8.43
C ILE A 335 -2.60 -6.30 7.05
N ARG A 336 -1.35 -5.84 6.97
CA ARG A 336 -0.72 -5.39 5.72
C ARG A 336 -0.75 -6.47 4.64
N ARG A 337 -0.31 -7.68 4.97
CA ARG A 337 -0.26 -8.81 4.02
C ARG A 337 -1.66 -9.23 3.55
N THR A 338 -2.65 -9.17 4.43
CA THR A 338 -4.04 -9.46 4.05
C THR A 338 -4.56 -8.42 3.07
N VAL A 339 -4.30 -7.13 3.32
CA VAL A 339 -4.69 -6.05 2.42
C VAL A 339 -3.93 -6.14 1.09
N GLU A 340 -2.61 -6.39 1.10
CA GLU A 340 -1.82 -6.61 -0.12
C GLU A 340 -2.35 -7.78 -0.95
N HIS A 341 -2.75 -8.87 -0.29
CA HIS A 341 -3.37 -10.00 -0.95
C HIS A 341 -4.73 -9.64 -1.57
N CYS A 342 -5.58 -8.93 -0.83
CA CYS A 342 -6.91 -8.54 -1.33
C CYS A 342 -6.83 -7.53 -2.47
N ASN A 343 -5.96 -6.54 -2.36
CA ASN A 343 -5.79 -5.47 -3.34
C ASN A 343 -4.90 -5.86 -4.52
N GLN A 344 -4.06 -6.89 -4.40
CA GLN A 344 -2.99 -7.24 -5.35
C GLN A 344 -2.02 -6.07 -5.60
N LEU A 345 -1.86 -5.19 -4.61
CA LEU A 345 -0.96 -4.05 -4.59
C LEU A 345 -0.12 -4.09 -3.31
N GLY A 346 1.19 -3.79 -3.43
CA GLY A 346 2.08 -3.72 -2.28
C GLY A 346 1.98 -2.41 -1.52
N VAL A 347 2.09 -2.46 -0.21
CA VAL A 347 2.26 -1.30 0.66
C VAL A 347 3.73 -0.83 0.59
N HIS A 348 3.94 0.47 0.55
CA HIS A 348 5.28 1.05 0.42
C HIS A 348 6.16 0.73 1.64
N GLU A 349 7.45 0.42 1.42
CA GLU A 349 8.38 0.00 2.47
C GLU A 349 8.61 1.07 3.56
N ARG A 350 8.28 2.32 3.29
CA ARG A 350 8.33 3.45 4.23
C ARG A 350 6.95 3.97 4.61
N HIS A 351 5.92 3.13 4.44
CA HIS A 351 4.58 3.48 4.92
C HIS A 351 4.62 3.69 6.44
N PRO A 352 4.03 4.78 6.98
CA PRO A 352 4.04 5.03 8.41
C PRO A 352 3.57 3.81 9.22
N TYR A 353 4.33 3.45 10.26
CA TYR A 353 4.09 2.34 11.19
C TYR A 353 4.11 0.92 10.58
N ALA A 354 3.79 0.73 9.31
CA ALA A 354 3.59 -0.60 8.69
C ALA A 354 4.66 -1.00 7.67
N GLY A 355 5.41 -0.06 7.11
CA GLY A 355 6.44 -0.34 6.12
C GLY A 355 7.60 -1.16 6.69
N ASP A 356 8.26 -1.95 5.86
CA ASP A 356 9.35 -2.83 6.27
C ASP A 356 10.55 -2.07 6.88
N LEU A 357 10.75 -0.81 6.49
CA LEU A 357 11.91 -0.01 6.89
C LEU A 357 11.64 1.01 8.01
N VAL A 358 10.41 1.06 8.55
CA VAL A 358 10.05 2.16 9.48
C VAL A 358 10.61 1.99 10.88
N PHE A 359 10.93 0.76 11.31
CA PHE A 359 11.57 0.48 12.60
C PHE A 359 13.03 0.10 12.46
N THR A 360 13.66 0.43 11.33
CA THR A 360 15.06 0.15 11.03
C THR A 360 15.88 1.43 11.06
N ALA A 361 16.98 1.44 11.79
CA ALA A 361 17.95 2.53 11.76
C ALA A 361 19.20 2.11 10.96
N PHE A 362 19.58 2.91 9.97
CA PHE A 362 20.79 2.68 9.14
C PHE A 362 22.02 3.44 9.67
N SER A 363 21.82 4.53 10.39
CA SER A 363 22.92 5.31 10.98
C SER A 363 23.42 4.65 12.27
N GLY A 364 24.73 4.44 12.39
CA GLY A 364 25.33 3.87 13.61
C GLY A 364 25.05 4.69 14.88
N SER A 365 24.97 6.03 14.76
CA SER A 365 24.61 6.90 15.89
C SER A 365 23.16 6.73 16.32
N HIS A 366 22.24 6.47 15.37
CA HIS A 366 20.84 6.20 15.68
C HIS A 366 20.67 4.83 16.34
N GLN A 367 21.37 3.80 15.83
CA GLN A 367 21.36 2.46 16.43
C GLN A 367 21.88 2.48 17.87
N ASP A 368 22.99 3.19 18.13
CA ASP A 368 23.53 3.35 19.50
C ASP A 368 22.54 4.08 20.43
N ALA A 369 21.89 5.13 19.94
CA ALA A 369 20.91 5.87 20.72
C ALA A 369 19.66 5.03 21.04
N ILE A 370 19.14 4.25 20.08
CA ILE A 370 18.01 3.34 20.29
C ILE A 370 18.38 2.28 21.32
N LYS A 371 19.55 1.64 21.17
CA LYS A 371 20.03 0.64 22.14
C LYS A 371 20.07 1.24 23.56
N LYS A 372 20.72 2.41 23.72
CA LYS A 372 20.81 3.09 25.01
C LYS A 372 19.42 3.46 25.58
N GLY A 373 18.47 3.83 24.71
CA GLY A 373 17.09 4.10 25.11
C GLY A 373 16.40 2.84 25.65
N LEU A 374 16.51 1.72 24.95
CA LEU A 374 15.95 0.43 25.38
C LEU A 374 16.59 -0.04 26.70
N ASP A 375 17.93 0.05 26.82
CA ASP A 375 18.66 -0.30 28.04
C ASP A 375 18.23 0.58 29.22
N ALA A 376 18.02 1.88 29.00
CA ALA A 376 17.57 2.82 30.03
C ALA A 376 16.13 2.51 30.49
N MET A 377 15.22 2.20 29.60
CA MET A 377 13.85 1.79 29.95
C MET A 377 13.84 0.48 30.75
N ALA A 378 14.65 -0.50 30.36
CA ALA A 378 14.77 -1.75 31.10
C ALA A 378 15.29 -1.51 32.54
N ALA A 379 16.32 -0.68 32.70
CA ALA A 379 16.86 -0.31 34.02
C ALA A 379 15.86 0.47 34.86
N GLU A 380 15.06 1.36 34.27
CA GLU A 380 14.00 2.10 34.97
C GLU A 380 12.90 1.14 35.44
N ALA A 381 12.46 0.21 34.61
CA ALA A 381 11.47 -0.81 34.96
C ALA A 381 11.94 -1.65 36.16
N GLU A 382 13.20 -2.15 36.10
CA GLU A 382 13.80 -2.89 37.21
C GLU A 382 13.85 -2.07 38.51
N SER A 383 14.28 -0.81 38.41
CA SER A 383 14.36 0.07 39.59
C SER A 383 13.02 0.36 40.27
N LYS A 384 11.92 0.34 39.49
CA LYS A 384 10.55 0.56 39.95
C LYS A 384 9.82 -0.74 40.30
N GLY A 385 10.37 -1.89 39.96
CA GLY A 385 9.73 -3.19 40.17
C GLY A 385 8.49 -3.41 39.29
N VAL A 386 8.47 -2.83 38.08
CA VAL A 386 7.39 -2.93 37.06
C VAL A 386 7.93 -3.51 35.77
N THR A 387 7.06 -3.73 34.78
CA THR A 387 7.49 -4.11 33.43
C THR A 387 7.79 -2.87 32.57
N VAL A 388 8.47 -3.04 31.45
CA VAL A 388 8.71 -1.94 30.49
C VAL A 388 7.38 -1.40 29.94
N ASP A 389 6.39 -2.27 29.80
CA ASP A 389 5.06 -1.93 29.28
C ASP A 389 4.24 -1.04 30.24
N ASP A 390 4.64 -0.95 31.52
CA ASP A 390 4.05 -0.04 32.51
C ASP A 390 4.68 1.38 32.49
N LEU A 391 5.71 1.59 31.66
CA LEU A 391 6.42 2.86 31.56
C LEU A 391 5.92 3.69 30.37
N VAL A 392 6.04 5.00 30.50
CA VAL A 392 5.86 5.90 29.36
C VAL A 392 6.99 5.67 28.36
N TRP A 393 6.66 5.44 27.08
CA TRP A 393 7.63 5.18 26.04
C TRP A 393 8.60 6.35 25.85
N GLY A 394 9.90 6.06 25.82
CA GLY A 394 10.95 7.09 25.79
C GLY A 394 12.21 6.68 25.02
N VAL A 395 12.09 5.86 23.95
CA VAL A 395 13.23 5.44 23.14
C VAL A 395 13.46 6.42 21.99
N PRO A 396 14.69 6.98 21.83
CA PRO A 396 15.01 7.88 20.72
C PRO A 396 14.75 7.23 19.36
N TYR A 397 14.29 8.03 18.38
CA TYR A 397 14.03 7.64 16.98
C TYR A 397 12.91 6.61 16.78
N LEU A 398 12.30 6.07 17.81
CA LEU A 398 11.14 5.20 17.74
C LEU A 398 9.92 5.92 18.32
N PRO A 399 8.96 6.35 17.48
CA PRO A 399 7.79 7.10 17.95
C PRO A 399 6.85 6.26 18.84
N ILE A 400 6.91 4.94 18.69
CA ILE A 400 6.18 3.94 19.48
C ILE A 400 7.08 2.74 19.73
N ASP A 401 6.68 1.85 20.64
CA ASP A 401 7.29 0.53 20.78
C ASP A 401 6.87 -0.37 19.60
N PRO A 402 7.79 -0.87 18.79
CA PRO A 402 7.44 -1.79 17.71
C PRO A 402 6.72 -3.06 18.19
N ARG A 403 6.94 -3.49 19.45
CA ARG A 403 6.30 -4.67 20.03
C ARG A 403 4.80 -4.52 20.16
N ASP A 404 4.30 -3.28 20.35
CA ASP A 404 2.86 -2.99 20.40
C ASP A 404 2.14 -3.33 19.09
N LEU A 405 2.89 -3.43 17.99
CA LEU A 405 2.39 -3.82 16.67
C LEU A 405 2.82 -5.23 16.24
N GLY A 406 3.31 -6.05 17.18
CA GLY A 406 3.82 -7.40 16.89
C GLY A 406 5.14 -7.39 16.10
N ARG A 407 5.90 -6.29 16.12
CA ARG A 407 7.19 -6.13 15.44
C ARG A 407 8.33 -6.00 16.45
N SER A 408 9.58 -6.02 15.96
CA SER A 408 10.76 -5.74 16.78
C SER A 408 11.58 -4.63 16.14
N TYR A 409 12.38 -3.94 16.97
CA TYR A 409 13.38 -3.00 16.45
C TYR A 409 14.47 -3.75 15.66
N GLU A 410 14.84 -4.94 16.11
CA GLU A 410 15.62 -5.86 15.29
C GLU A 410 14.74 -6.34 14.14
N ALA A 411 14.45 -5.44 13.23
CA ALA A 411 13.76 -5.76 11.99
C ALA A 411 14.66 -6.62 11.12
N VAL A 412 14.87 -7.84 11.54
CA VAL A 412 15.10 -8.92 10.60
C VAL A 412 13.86 -8.92 9.73
N ILE A 413 14.01 -8.56 8.47
CA ILE A 413 12.92 -8.63 7.52
C ILE A 413 12.44 -10.08 7.52
N ARG A 414 11.30 -10.33 8.15
CA ARG A 414 10.71 -11.66 8.23
C ARG A 414 9.88 -11.89 6.98
N VAL A 415 10.14 -12.99 6.32
CA VAL A 415 9.45 -13.36 5.09
C VAL A 415 8.53 -14.55 5.37
N ASN A 416 7.30 -14.47 4.91
CA ASN A 416 6.37 -15.61 4.87
C ASN A 416 5.85 -15.83 3.45
N SER A 417 4.97 -16.82 3.27
CA SER A 417 4.35 -17.18 1.99
C SER A 417 3.68 -16.04 1.23
N GLN A 418 3.40 -14.92 1.91
CA GLN A 418 2.74 -13.74 1.34
C GLN A 418 3.68 -12.53 1.22
N SER A 419 4.96 -12.68 1.55
CA SER A 419 5.94 -11.59 1.45
C SER A 419 6.27 -11.31 -0.01
N GLY A 420 6.11 -10.05 -0.41
CA GLY A 420 6.40 -9.62 -1.77
C GLY A 420 7.89 -9.76 -2.15
N LYS A 421 8.17 -9.74 -3.45
CA LYS A 421 9.48 -9.92 -4.09
C LYS A 421 10.61 -9.04 -3.52
N GLY A 422 10.27 -7.86 -2.99
CA GLY A 422 11.24 -6.89 -2.46
C GLY A 422 11.88 -7.32 -1.14
N GLY A 423 11.15 -7.92 -0.21
CA GLY A 423 11.65 -8.33 1.10
C GLY A 423 12.68 -9.45 1.02
N ILE A 424 12.41 -10.47 0.18
CA ILE A 424 13.30 -11.62 -0.04
C ILE A 424 14.65 -11.18 -0.61
N SER A 425 14.61 -10.36 -1.66
CA SER A 425 15.82 -9.86 -2.34
C SER A 425 16.62 -8.90 -1.46
N TYR A 426 15.94 -8.10 -0.64
CA TYR A 426 16.59 -7.20 0.29
C TYR A 426 17.37 -7.96 1.38
N LEU A 427 16.84 -9.04 1.93
CA LEU A 427 17.53 -9.88 2.91
C LEU A 427 18.83 -10.48 2.34
N LEU A 428 18.75 -11.07 1.16
CA LEU A 428 19.95 -11.61 0.51
C LEU A 428 20.98 -10.51 0.21
N LYS A 429 20.53 -9.30 -0.17
CA LYS A 429 21.41 -8.16 -0.42
C LYS A 429 22.08 -7.65 0.86
N THR A 430 21.34 -7.53 1.96
CA THR A 430 21.87 -6.95 3.21
C THR A 430 22.66 -7.94 4.06
N GLU A 431 22.24 -9.20 4.13
CA GLU A 431 22.87 -10.21 4.99
C GLU A 431 23.94 -11.03 4.27
N ARG A 432 23.83 -11.19 2.95
CA ARG A 432 24.73 -12.03 2.15
C ARG A 432 25.41 -11.27 1.01
N HIS A 433 25.16 -9.96 0.88
CA HIS A 433 25.69 -9.10 -0.19
C HIS A 433 25.33 -9.56 -1.61
N LEU A 434 24.25 -10.36 -1.77
CA LEU A 434 23.78 -10.88 -3.05
C LEU A 434 22.77 -9.91 -3.67
N ASP A 435 23.19 -9.17 -4.70
CA ASP A 435 22.31 -8.26 -5.47
C ASP A 435 21.73 -8.99 -6.69
N LEU A 436 20.61 -9.64 -6.49
CA LEU A 436 20.01 -10.50 -7.52
C LEU A 436 19.47 -9.67 -8.70
N PRO A 437 19.70 -10.10 -9.97
CA PRO A 437 19.01 -9.54 -11.13
C PRO A 437 17.47 -9.62 -10.98
N ARG A 438 16.76 -8.62 -11.49
CA ARG A 438 15.31 -8.50 -11.28
C ARG A 438 14.50 -9.74 -11.69
N ARG A 439 14.88 -10.41 -12.77
CA ARG A 439 14.19 -11.63 -13.21
C ARG A 439 14.44 -12.80 -12.27
N LEU A 440 15.68 -12.93 -11.74
CA LEU A 440 16.02 -13.91 -10.72
C LEU A 440 15.26 -13.64 -9.42
N GLN A 441 15.07 -12.37 -9.02
CA GLN A 441 14.24 -12.02 -7.86
C GLN A 441 12.81 -12.53 -8.01
N ILE A 442 12.25 -12.46 -9.22
CA ILE A 442 10.90 -12.96 -9.53
C ILE A 442 10.85 -14.49 -9.44
N GLU A 443 11.84 -15.17 -10.01
CA GLU A 443 11.93 -16.63 -9.97
C GLU A 443 12.11 -17.11 -8.52
N PHE A 444 13.04 -16.53 -7.78
CA PHE A 444 13.34 -16.93 -6.41
C PHE A 444 12.16 -16.69 -5.46
N SER A 445 11.40 -15.62 -5.67
CA SER A 445 10.18 -15.39 -4.88
C SER A 445 9.16 -16.52 -5.01
N ARG A 446 9.04 -17.12 -6.20
CA ARG A 446 8.15 -18.29 -6.41
C ARG A 446 8.68 -19.54 -5.70
N VAL A 447 10.00 -19.73 -5.68
CA VAL A 447 10.64 -20.83 -4.95
C VAL A 447 10.36 -20.71 -3.46
N VAL A 448 10.57 -19.52 -2.86
CA VAL A 448 10.27 -19.27 -1.44
C VAL A 448 8.79 -19.49 -1.17
N GLN A 449 7.90 -18.99 -2.02
CA GLN A 449 6.46 -19.16 -1.88
C GLN A 449 6.07 -20.65 -1.88
N SER A 450 6.60 -21.45 -2.80
CA SER A 450 6.33 -22.90 -2.86
C SER A 450 6.75 -23.63 -1.56
N VAL A 451 7.89 -23.24 -0.98
CA VAL A 451 8.37 -23.82 0.29
C VAL A 451 7.49 -23.39 1.47
N THR A 452 7.10 -22.11 1.50
CA THR A 452 6.31 -21.55 2.61
C THR A 452 4.85 -22.00 2.57
N ASP A 453 4.24 -22.16 1.40
CA ASP A 453 2.88 -22.68 1.23
C ASP A 453 2.75 -24.12 1.73
N SER A 454 3.82 -24.92 1.59
CA SER A 454 3.85 -26.29 2.10
C SER A 454 4.12 -26.37 3.59
N GLY A 455 4.78 -25.39 4.20
CA GLY A 455 5.24 -25.39 5.59
C GLY A 455 4.38 -24.62 6.58
N GLY A 456 3.57 -23.66 6.13
CA GLY A 456 2.66 -22.86 6.97
C GLY A 456 3.35 -22.00 8.06
N ARG A 457 4.68 -21.80 7.99
CA ARG A 457 5.46 -21.08 8.99
C ARG A 457 6.15 -19.86 8.41
N GLU A 458 6.41 -18.90 9.25
CA GLU A 458 7.28 -17.77 8.95
C GLU A 458 8.71 -18.25 8.69
N VAL A 459 9.42 -17.64 7.73
CA VAL A 459 10.80 -17.94 7.39
C VAL A 459 11.72 -16.79 7.79
N THR A 460 12.85 -17.13 8.40
CA THR A 460 13.89 -16.19 8.80
C THR A 460 14.83 -15.88 7.64
N GLY A 461 15.75 -14.89 7.79
CA GLY A 461 16.80 -14.63 6.82
C GLY A 461 17.70 -15.85 6.58
N GLU A 462 17.99 -16.63 7.62
CA GLU A 462 18.75 -17.87 7.49
C GLU A 462 17.97 -18.96 6.72
N ASP A 463 16.66 -19.09 6.96
CA ASP A 463 15.81 -20.00 6.16
C ASP A 463 15.81 -19.61 4.69
N ILE A 464 15.72 -18.30 4.38
CA ILE A 464 15.78 -17.78 3.00
C ILE A 464 17.13 -18.09 2.35
N TRP A 465 18.21 -17.89 3.09
CA TRP A 465 19.53 -18.26 2.61
C TRP A 465 19.61 -19.76 2.32
N GLN A 466 19.09 -20.59 3.21
CA GLN A 466 19.07 -22.04 3.01
C GLN A 466 18.25 -22.43 1.78
N ILE A 467 17.05 -21.86 1.61
CA ILE A 467 16.21 -22.08 0.40
C ILE A 467 16.96 -21.63 -0.86
N PHE A 468 17.65 -20.49 -0.82
CA PHE A 468 18.44 -20.00 -1.93
C PHE A 468 19.62 -20.93 -2.26
N ALA A 469 20.35 -21.36 -1.25
CA ALA A 469 21.47 -22.27 -1.39
C ALA A 469 21.03 -23.64 -1.93
N ASP A 470 19.94 -24.18 -1.39
CA ASP A 470 19.38 -25.46 -1.83
C ASP A 470 18.89 -25.42 -3.27
N GLU A 471 18.37 -24.28 -3.72
CA GLU A 471 17.83 -24.13 -5.08
C GLU A 471 18.91 -23.87 -6.11
N TYR A 472 19.89 -22.98 -5.80
CA TYR A 472 20.82 -22.46 -6.81
C TYR A 472 22.27 -22.90 -6.62
N LEU A 473 22.68 -23.32 -5.40
CA LEU A 473 24.07 -23.65 -5.10
C LEU A 473 24.20 -25.16 -4.82
N PRO A 474 24.70 -25.96 -5.79
CA PRO A 474 24.93 -27.38 -5.53
C PRO A 474 25.91 -27.57 -4.38
N ALA A 475 25.58 -28.45 -3.44
CA ALA A 475 26.42 -28.74 -2.28
C ALA A 475 27.83 -29.21 -2.74
N PRO A 476 28.89 -28.75 -2.08
CA PRO A 476 30.23 -29.22 -2.38
C PRO A 476 30.38 -30.72 -2.05
N ALA A 477 31.08 -31.46 -2.90
CA ALA A 477 31.33 -32.87 -2.69
C ALA A 477 32.07 -33.11 -1.35
N GLY A 478 31.46 -33.93 -0.46
CA GLY A 478 31.98 -34.21 0.88
C GLY A 478 31.40 -33.30 2.00
N GLY A 479 30.44 -32.42 1.68
CA GLY A 479 29.69 -31.68 2.69
C GLY A 479 28.55 -32.50 3.33
N PRO A 480 27.81 -31.94 4.28
CA PRO A 480 26.69 -32.61 4.97
C PRO A 480 25.49 -32.89 4.09
N LEU A 481 25.36 -32.19 2.94
CA LEU A 481 24.29 -32.38 1.96
C LEU A 481 24.84 -33.14 0.74
N GLU A 482 24.05 -34.03 0.16
CA GLU A 482 24.42 -34.71 -1.08
C GLU A 482 24.47 -33.70 -2.24
N PRO A 483 25.57 -33.72 -3.07
CA PRO A 483 25.62 -32.90 -4.26
C PRO A 483 24.46 -33.27 -5.21
N TRP A 484 23.73 -32.27 -5.65
CA TRP A 484 22.65 -32.51 -6.62
C TRP A 484 23.05 -32.08 -8.03
N GLY A 485 22.47 -32.71 -9.02
CA GLY A 485 22.60 -32.40 -10.43
C GLY A 485 23.58 -33.30 -11.17
N ARG A 486 23.53 -33.17 -12.50
CA ARG A 486 24.30 -33.99 -13.46
C ARG A 486 25.79 -33.63 -13.48
N LEU A 487 26.05 -32.29 -13.52
CA LEU A 487 27.42 -31.78 -13.73
C LEU A 487 28.03 -31.22 -12.44
N SER A 488 29.34 -31.50 -12.24
CA SER A 488 30.12 -30.90 -11.17
C SER A 488 31.50 -30.49 -11.68
N LEU A 489 31.90 -29.23 -11.44
CA LEU A 489 33.18 -28.66 -11.87
C LEU A 489 34.29 -29.13 -10.96
N ARG A 490 35.40 -29.62 -11.55
CA ARG A 490 36.64 -30.02 -10.84
C ARG A 490 37.80 -29.05 -11.08
N GLY A 491 37.91 -28.54 -12.32
CA GLY A 491 38.98 -27.62 -12.65
C GLY A 491 38.85 -27.09 -14.07
N THR A 492 39.56 -26.02 -14.35
CA THR A 492 39.59 -25.39 -15.68
C THR A 492 41.02 -24.95 -16.03
N ARG A 493 41.32 -24.99 -17.32
CA ARG A 493 42.53 -24.39 -17.90
C ARG A 493 42.14 -23.61 -19.14
N ALA A 494 42.31 -22.31 -19.09
CA ALA A 494 42.00 -21.42 -20.20
C ALA A 494 43.30 -21.03 -20.95
N SER A 495 43.20 -20.91 -22.26
CA SER A 495 44.25 -20.34 -23.11
C SER A 495 43.59 -19.32 -24.04
N SER A 496 44.07 -18.09 -23.97
CA SER A 496 43.59 -16.99 -24.83
C SER A 496 44.69 -16.60 -25.82
N VAL A 497 44.31 -16.38 -27.09
CA VAL A 497 45.21 -15.93 -28.13
C VAL A 497 44.68 -14.59 -28.67
N GLU A 498 45.56 -13.59 -28.73
CA GLU A 498 45.18 -12.25 -29.20
C GLU A 498 44.59 -12.32 -30.64
N GLY A 499 43.34 -11.87 -30.79
CA GLY A 499 42.60 -11.91 -32.06
C GLY A 499 42.09 -13.30 -32.49
N GLY A 500 42.21 -14.33 -31.61
CA GLY A 500 41.69 -15.68 -31.81
C GLY A 500 40.50 -16.03 -30.89
N LEU A 501 40.06 -17.28 -31.00
CA LEU A 501 39.08 -17.82 -30.06
C LEU A 501 39.81 -18.29 -28.78
N ASP A 502 39.20 -18.06 -27.63
CA ASP A 502 39.61 -18.66 -26.37
C ASP A 502 39.37 -20.18 -26.41
N THR A 503 40.30 -20.92 -25.86
CA THR A 503 40.15 -22.38 -25.66
C THR A 503 40.07 -22.65 -24.16
N LEU A 504 39.13 -23.49 -23.76
CA LEU A 504 38.90 -23.90 -22.38
C LEU A 504 38.91 -25.42 -22.28
N SER A 505 39.84 -25.94 -21.49
CA SER A 505 39.84 -27.35 -21.06
C SER A 505 39.17 -27.42 -19.70
N VAL A 506 38.14 -28.22 -19.56
CA VAL A 506 37.30 -28.33 -18.35
C VAL A 506 37.30 -29.75 -17.84
N ASP A 507 37.68 -29.91 -16.59
CA ASP A 507 37.58 -31.17 -15.88
C ASP A 507 36.24 -31.19 -15.10
N LEU A 508 35.33 -32.06 -15.52
CA LEU A 508 33.98 -32.21 -14.95
C LEU A 508 33.75 -33.62 -14.41
N VAL A 509 32.75 -33.76 -13.56
CA VAL A 509 32.08 -35.04 -13.31
C VAL A 509 30.70 -34.95 -13.98
N ASP A 510 30.41 -35.82 -14.92
CA ASP A 510 29.09 -35.96 -15.59
C ASP A 510 28.42 -37.23 -15.10
N ALA A 511 27.27 -37.08 -14.38
CA ALA A 511 26.54 -38.20 -13.79
C ALA A 511 27.43 -39.19 -13.02
N GLY A 512 28.36 -38.68 -12.23
CA GLY A 512 29.30 -39.49 -11.44
C GLY A 512 30.59 -39.92 -12.19
N THR A 513 30.70 -39.68 -13.49
CA THR A 513 31.84 -40.08 -14.32
C THR A 513 32.78 -38.89 -14.58
N PRO A 514 34.07 -38.95 -14.22
CA PRO A 514 35.01 -37.90 -14.56
C PRO A 514 35.22 -37.81 -16.07
N VAL A 515 35.15 -36.58 -16.61
CA VAL A 515 35.35 -36.26 -18.03
C VAL A 515 36.18 -34.99 -18.17
N THR A 516 37.06 -34.95 -19.15
CA THR A 516 37.76 -33.73 -19.55
C THR A 516 37.25 -33.33 -20.92
N LEU A 517 36.76 -32.11 -21.05
CA LEU A 517 36.18 -31.55 -22.25
C LEU A 517 37.02 -30.35 -22.68
N GLU A 518 37.13 -30.17 -24.02
CA GLU A 518 37.72 -28.97 -24.58
C GLU A 518 36.65 -28.23 -25.37
N GLY A 519 36.61 -26.91 -25.23
CA GLY A 519 35.72 -26.05 -26.00
C GLY A 519 36.40 -24.77 -26.43
N SER A 520 35.84 -24.11 -27.44
CA SER A 520 36.35 -22.85 -27.97
C SER A 520 35.22 -21.83 -28.19
N GLY A 521 35.56 -20.56 -27.95
CA GLY A 521 34.55 -19.48 -28.10
C GLY A 521 35.20 -18.10 -28.01
N ASN A 522 34.37 -17.06 -28.14
CA ASN A 522 34.80 -15.66 -28.02
C ASN A 522 35.03 -15.19 -26.57
N GLY A 523 35.14 -16.13 -25.63
CA GLY A 523 35.38 -15.92 -24.21
C GLY A 523 35.13 -17.20 -23.41
N PRO A 524 35.47 -17.23 -22.11
CA PRO A 524 35.41 -18.44 -21.27
C PRO A 524 33.99 -19.05 -21.19
N ILE A 525 32.94 -18.21 -21.15
CA ILE A 525 31.55 -18.65 -21.11
C ILE A 525 31.16 -19.37 -22.40
N ALA A 526 31.46 -18.78 -23.56
CA ALA A 526 31.15 -19.39 -24.86
C ALA A 526 31.98 -20.69 -25.08
N ALA A 527 33.25 -20.72 -24.69
CA ALA A 527 34.09 -21.90 -24.74
C ALA A 527 33.54 -23.03 -23.83
N PHE A 528 33.00 -22.67 -22.65
CA PHE A 528 32.38 -23.64 -21.75
C PHE A 528 31.09 -24.23 -22.33
N VAL A 529 30.22 -23.40 -22.92
CA VAL A 529 29.00 -23.85 -23.60
C VAL A 529 29.33 -24.83 -24.74
N ASP A 530 30.35 -24.51 -25.54
CA ASP A 530 30.84 -25.43 -26.60
C ASP A 530 31.38 -26.74 -25.99
N ALA A 531 32.11 -26.67 -24.88
CA ALA A 531 32.64 -27.87 -24.23
C ALA A 531 31.52 -28.81 -23.74
N VAL A 532 30.50 -28.28 -23.01
CA VAL A 532 29.45 -29.12 -22.45
C VAL A 532 28.45 -29.63 -23.51
N SER A 533 28.36 -28.98 -24.64
CA SER A 533 27.59 -29.49 -25.77
C SER A 533 28.04 -30.88 -26.25
N LYS A 534 29.34 -31.21 -26.08
CA LYS A 534 29.95 -32.50 -26.46
C LYS A 534 29.47 -33.68 -25.62
N VAL A 535 28.90 -33.39 -24.44
CA VAL A 535 28.27 -34.43 -23.60
C VAL A 535 26.72 -34.32 -23.66
N GLY A 536 26.20 -33.69 -24.70
CA GLY A 536 24.77 -33.63 -24.98
C GLY A 536 24.00 -32.63 -24.09
N VAL A 537 24.67 -31.61 -23.56
CA VAL A 537 24.03 -30.51 -22.84
C VAL A 537 23.72 -29.40 -23.83
N ASP A 538 22.44 -29.15 -24.07
CA ASP A 538 21.97 -28.02 -24.89
C ASP A 538 21.69 -26.84 -23.96
N VAL A 539 22.64 -25.90 -23.93
CA VAL A 539 22.55 -24.70 -23.10
C VAL A 539 22.91 -23.45 -23.91
N ARG A 540 22.12 -22.40 -23.75
CA ARG A 540 22.37 -21.08 -24.35
C ARG A 540 22.21 -20.00 -23.31
N VAL A 541 23.22 -19.16 -23.12
CA VAL A 541 23.19 -18.01 -22.21
C VAL A 541 22.32 -16.90 -22.82
N LEU A 542 21.36 -16.40 -22.03
CA LEU A 542 20.40 -15.36 -22.41
C LEU A 542 20.72 -14.03 -21.74
N ASP A 543 21.09 -14.05 -20.43
CA ASP A 543 21.43 -12.86 -19.65
C ASP A 543 22.52 -13.21 -18.63
N TYR A 544 23.27 -12.21 -18.23
CA TYR A 544 24.42 -12.38 -17.36
C TYR A 544 24.65 -11.15 -16.48
N ALA A 545 24.88 -11.38 -15.17
CA ALA A 545 25.28 -10.37 -14.23
C ALA A 545 26.28 -10.94 -13.21
N GLU A 546 27.18 -10.10 -12.71
CA GLU A 546 28.16 -10.48 -11.68
C GLU A 546 28.50 -9.29 -10.79
N HIS A 547 28.94 -9.57 -9.57
CA HIS A 547 29.51 -8.58 -8.67
C HIS A 547 30.36 -9.26 -7.57
N ALA A 548 31.19 -8.46 -6.90
CA ALA A 548 31.96 -8.91 -5.76
C ALA A 548 31.12 -8.92 -4.48
N LEU A 549 31.21 -9.95 -3.65
CA LEU A 549 30.52 -10.08 -2.37
C LEU A 549 31.26 -9.38 -1.21
N SER A 550 32.55 -9.01 -1.40
CA SER A 550 33.35 -8.29 -0.43
C SER A 550 34.34 -7.36 -1.14
N GLU A 551 34.94 -6.45 -0.39
CA GLU A 551 36.02 -5.57 -0.91
C GLU A 551 37.37 -6.24 -0.80
N GLY A 552 38.31 -5.89 -1.71
CA GLY A 552 39.69 -6.32 -1.68
C GLY A 552 40.07 -7.31 -2.76
N GLY A 553 41.37 -7.63 -2.86
CA GLY A 553 41.95 -8.52 -3.89
C GLY A 553 41.57 -10.00 -3.76
N ASP A 554 41.09 -10.41 -2.59
CA ASP A 554 40.65 -11.77 -2.27
C ASP A 554 39.11 -11.89 -2.24
N ALA A 555 38.40 -10.89 -2.84
CA ALA A 555 36.95 -10.86 -2.86
C ALA A 555 36.34 -12.06 -3.59
N THR A 556 35.35 -12.68 -2.99
CA THR A 556 34.52 -13.71 -3.63
C THR A 556 33.55 -13.06 -4.59
N ALA A 557 33.36 -13.59 -5.81
CA ALA A 557 32.43 -13.13 -6.80
C ALA A 557 31.17 -14.00 -6.80
N ALA A 558 30.02 -13.35 -7.00
CA ALA A 558 28.76 -14.00 -7.37
C ALA A 558 28.46 -13.73 -8.85
N ALA A 559 28.10 -14.76 -9.58
CA ALA A 559 27.65 -14.71 -10.96
C ALA A 559 26.24 -15.27 -11.07
N TYR A 560 25.41 -14.62 -11.87
CA TYR A 560 24.01 -14.97 -12.16
C TYR A 560 23.86 -15.11 -13.66
N VAL A 561 23.40 -16.26 -14.13
CA VAL A 561 23.28 -16.52 -15.57
C VAL A 561 21.87 -17.05 -15.87
N GLU A 562 21.15 -16.35 -16.73
CA GLU A 562 19.89 -16.85 -17.30
C GLU A 562 20.23 -17.72 -18.52
N CYS A 563 19.84 -18.97 -18.48
CA CYS A 563 20.10 -19.94 -19.54
C CYS A 563 18.81 -20.52 -20.13
N ALA A 564 18.76 -20.66 -21.45
CA ALA A 564 17.88 -21.65 -22.07
C ALA A 564 18.59 -23.01 -22.01
N VAL A 565 17.99 -23.97 -21.31
CA VAL A 565 18.48 -25.35 -21.17
C VAL A 565 17.42 -26.26 -21.74
N GLY A 566 17.66 -26.83 -22.94
CA GLY A 566 16.58 -27.46 -23.71
C GLY A 566 15.41 -26.49 -23.98
N ASP A 567 14.22 -26.86 -23.55
CA ASP A 567 12.98 -26.06 -23.74
C ASP A 567 12.67 -25.12 -22.56
N GLU A 568 13.49 -25.13 -21.50
CA GLU A 568 13.26 -24.33 -20.29
C GLU A 568 14.21 -23.13 -20.19
N VAL A 569 13.73 -22.05 -19.55
CA VAL A 569 14.57 -20.88 -19.21
C VAL A 569 14.74 -20.85 -17.70
N LEU A 570 16.00 -21.01 -17.24
CA LEU A 570 16.35 -21.15 -15.85
C LEU A 570 17.50 -20.22 -15.47
N TRP A 571 17.43 -19.67 -14.28
CA TRP A 571 18.58 -18.99 -13.68
C TRP A 571 19.51 -19.98 -12.98
N GLY A 572 20.80 -19.75 -13.08
CA GLY A 572 21.80 -20.40 -12.27
C GLY A 572 22.67 -19.39 -11.53
N VAL A 573 23.18 -19.79 -10.39
CA VAL A 573 24.06 -18.96 -9.54
C VAL A 573 25.34 -19.70 -9.26
N GLY A 574 26.45 -18.96 -9.30
CA GLY A 574 27.77 -19.47 -8.94
C GLY A 574 28.51 -18.50 -8.03
N ILE A 575 29.16 -19.01 -7.00
CA ILE A 575 29.96 -18.23 -6.06
C ILE A 575 31.34 -18.84 -6.02
N ASP A 576 32.39 -18.03 -6.28
CA ASP A 576 33.78 -18.45 -6.29
C ASP A 576 34.74 -17.24 -6.15
N PRO A 577 35.93 -17.39 -5.56
CA PRO A 577 36.96 -16.35 -5.61
C PRO A 577 37.39 -15.96 -7.02
N SER A 578 37.28 -16.87 -7.99
CA SER A 578 37.52 -16.58 -9.41
C SER A 578 36.20 -16.23 -10.09
N ILE A 579 36.09 -15.03 -10.65
CA ILE A 579 34.92 -14.55 -11.38
C ILE A 579 34.54 -15.46 -12.55
N THR A 580 35.54 -15.95 -13.28
CA THR A 580 35.32 -16.92 -14.37
C THR A 580 34.77 -18.23 -13.84
N THR A 581 35.31 -18.76 -12.75
CA THR A 581 34.81 -20.00 -12.14
C THR A 581 33.39 -19.80 -11.59
N ALA A 582 33.07 -18.65 -10.99
CA ALA A 582 31.73 -18.31 -10.56
C ALA A 582 30.73 -18.37 -11.73
N SER A 583 31.09 -17.80 -12.89
CA SER A 583 30.26 -17.81 -14.09
C SER A 583 30.02 -19.22 -14.64
N LEU A 584 31.06 -20.07 -14.66
CA LEU A 584 30.92 -21.47 -15.09
C LEU A 584 30.07 -22.29 -14.12
N LYS A 585 30.20 -22.06 -12.81
CA LYS A 585 29.35 -22.66 -11.77
C LYS A 585 27.90 -22.22 -11.93
N ALA A 586 27.64 -20.96 -12.33
CA ALA A 586 26.30 -20.48 -12.58
C ALA A 586 25.64 -21.21 -13.75
N ILE A 587 26.35 -21.45 -14.84
CA ILE A 587 25.82 -22.24 -15.97
C ILE A 587 25.54 -23.69 -15.53
N ILE A 588 26.46 -24.32 -14.80
CA ILE A 588 26.26 -25.65 -14.24
C ILE A 588 25.04 -25.70 -13.33
N SER A 589 24.83 -24.68 -12.49
CA SER A 589 23.66 -24.56 -11.65
C SER A 589 22.37 -24.58 -12.48
N ALA A 590 22.27 -23.75 -13.53
CA ALA A 590 21.10 -23.73 -14.42
C ALA A 590 20.86 -25.10 -15.09
N VAL A 591 21.90 -25.73 -15.65
CA VAL A 591 21.82 -27.07 -16.26
C VAL A 591 21.36 -28.13 -15.28
N ASN A 592 21.88 -28.12 -14.08
CA ASN A 592 21.54 -29.10 -13.05
C ASN A 592 20.11 -28.91 -12.52
N ARG A 593 19.60 -27.69 -12.50
CA ARG A 593 18.23 -27.38 -12.07
C ARG A 593 17.17 -27.95 -13.03
N GLN A 594 17.42 -28.01 -14.33
CA GLN A 594 16.51 -28.66 -15.29
C GLN A 594 16.18 -30.11 -14.86
N GLY A 595 17.14 -30.84 -14.34
CA GLY A 595 16.92 -32.21 -13.86
C GLY A 595 16.16 -32.34 -12.53
N ARG A 596 15.91 -31.21 -11.82
CA ARG A 596 15.17 -31.20 -10.53
C ARG A 596 13.69 -30.86 -10.70
N THR A 597 13.33 -30.17 -11.77
CA THR A 597 11.95 -29.74 -12.06
C THR A 597 11.10 -30.81 -12.77
N ALA A 598 11.70 -31.94 -13.12
CA ALA A 598 11.03 -33.07 -13.80
C ALA A 598 10.46 -34.12 -12.82
#